data_c38d458401340e1b61babe670d1f8f6d
#
_entry.id   c38d458401340e1b61babe670d1f8f6d
#
_cell.length_a   1.000
_cell.length_b   1.000
_cell.length_c   1.000
_cell.angle_alpha   90.00
_cell.angle_beta   90.00
_cell.angle_gamma   90.00
#
_symmetry.space_group_name_H-M   'P 1'
#
loop_
_entity.id
_entity.type
_entity.pdbx_description
1 polymer ?
#
loop_
_entity_poly.entity_id
_entity_poly.type
_entity_poly.pdbx_seq_one_letter_code
_entity_poly.pdbx_strand_id
1 'polypeptide(L)'
;MVVVLAGCSAPSGTGSPAKAEETVVLGLGSEPDTLDPVLGYAADGGSLLYDGLVRRTPALDLQPALAEALPDVEGTEVTFKLRQGVTFHDGRPLTGADVAYTYTQVLKAANNSPIRGDYAAIDRVDAPDARTVVFRLKYPYAPILQRATLGIVPAGSGLTSGSAAPVGTGPYAFVSWTKGDKITLRANDRYWGGAPAVKKVVLAYTADDNARATRMAAGEFTAAELPPKAVARFRNQQGTTVHEAPTADYRGVMFPLGRPVTGDLAIRRALSLAVDRAAMVTAILAGAGTPAYGPVAPGTPWHNPAVAGPGTPDRDAAVRLLEEAGWKAGADGVRAKDGTPARFTLMYPAGDSLRKELALAVASDAKRVGIDIRLAGLDWDAIEPRMGEDALMMGYGTPFDPDYLNYELFHSSFAGQGFLNPGRYRDPEVDRALETGRETSDPAARKRAYDEFQQRISDDAVWLYLVYLKHTYVVRGDWSGLTVGVEPHEHATGGLFGTVANWKPAP
;
A
#
# COMPACT_ATOMS: atom_id res chain seq x y z
N MET A 1 9.23 17.76 80.25
CA MET A 1 8.36 17.20 79.22
C MET A 1 9.23 16.98 77.97
N VAL A 2 9.74 15.74 77.85
CA VAL A 2 10.71 15.35 76.81
C VAL A 2 9.90 14.73 75.69
N VAL A 3 9.96 15.31 74.48
CA VAL A 3 9.32 14.74 73.27
C VAL A 3 10.34 13.88 72.56
N VAL A 4 10.07 12.57 72.49
CA VAL A 4 10.84 11.59 71.73
C VAL A 4 10.29 11.57 70.32
N LEU A 5 11.08 12.00 69.30
CA LEU A 5 10.81 11.82 67.91
C LEU A 5 11.24 10.44 67.47
N ALA A 6 10.28 9.56 67.15
CA ALA A 6 10.52 8.30 66.54
C ALA A 6 10.73 8.48 65.02
N GLY A 7 11.94 8.20 64.53
CA GLY A 7 12.25 8.17 63.11
C GLY A 7 11.72 6.88 62.47
N CYS A 8 10.80 6.98 61.51
CA CYS A 8 10.43 5.89 60.64
C CYS A 8 11.47 5.71 59.51
N SER A 9 12.28 4.69 59.60
CA SER A 9 13.13 4.23 58.50
C SER A 9 12.26 3.52 57.46
N ALA A 10 12.14 4.08 56.29
CA ALA A 10 11.53 3.41 55.11
C ALA A 10 12.52 2.35 54.58
N PRO A 11 12.08 1.17 54.21
CA PRO A 11 12.94 0.20 53.56
C PRO A 11 13.24 0.67 52.14
N SER A 12 14.50 0.90 51.82
CA SER A 12 15.02 1.08 50.49
C SER A 12 14.88 -0.24 49.71
N GLY A 13 13.73 -0.43 49.09
CA GLY A 13 13.54 -1.47 48.10
C GLY A 13 14.31 -1.11 46.84
N THR A 14 15.46 -1.73 46.65
CA THR A 14 16.12 -1.83 45.37
C THR A 14 15.28 -2.74 44.47
N GLY A 15 14.17 -2.21 43.97
CA GLY A 15 13.46 -2.81 42.84
C GLY A 15 14.34 -2.66 41.62
N SER A 16 14.95 -3.73 41.15
CA SER A 16 15.47 -3.78 39.77
C SER A 16 14.39 -3.26 38.83
N PRO A 17 14.73 -2.41 37.89
CA PRO A 17 13.74 -1.99 36.90
C PRO A 17 13.25 -3.27 36.21
N ALA A 18 11.99 -3.59 36.41
CA ALA A 18 11.32 -4.66 35.68
C ALA A 18 11.55 -4.41 34.20
N LYS A 19 12.02 -5.44 33.50
CA LYS A 19 12.21 -5.43 32.04
C LYS A 19 10.95 -4.91 31.36
N ALA A 20 10.96 -3.65 30.98
CA ALA A 20 9.86 -2.94 30.28
C ALA A 20 9.79 -3.31 28.79
N GLU A 21 10.12 -4.55 28.39
CA GLU A 21 10.56 -4.83 27.04
C GLU A 21 9.79 -5.88 26.29
N GLU A 22 8.65 -6.26 26.79
CA GLU A 22 7.85 -7.27 26.09
C GLU A 22 6.75 -6.68 25.21
N THR A 23 6.56 -5.35 25.21
CA THR A 23 5.48 -4.69 24.46
C THR A 23 6.03 -3.65 23.51
N VAL A 24 5.67 -3.78 22.22
CA VAL A 24 5.90 -2.77 21.17
C VAL A 24 4.56 -2.14 20.81
N VAL A 25 4.49 -0.81 20.82
CA VAL A 25 3.33 -0.04 20.40
C VAL A 25 3.64 0.65 19.06
N LEU A 26 2.92 0.29 18.01
CA LEU A 26 3.08 0.81 16.66
C LEU A 26 1.97 1.82 16.36
N GLY A 27 2.34 3.07 16.06
CA GLY A 27 1.44 4.14 15.68
C GLY A 27 1.17 4.13 14.17
N LEU A 28 -0.07 3.86 13.78
CA LEU A 28 -0.54 3.70 12.40
C LEU A 28 -1.54 4.79 12.02
N GLY A 29 -1.56 5.19 10.74
CA GLY A 29 -2.49 6.17 10.20
C GLY A 29 -3.85 5.59 9.84
N SER A 30 -3.90 4.31 9.47
CA SER A 30 -5.12 3.64 8.98
C SER A 30 -5.42 2.40 9.80
N GLU A 31 -6.70 2.23 10.15
CA GLU A 31 -7.24 1.02 10.75
C GLU A 31 -7.81 0.12 9.65
N PRO A 32 -7.56 -1.21 9.66
CA PRO A 32 -8.17 -2.09 8.69
C PRO A 32 -9.67 -2.26 8.94
N ASP A 33 -10.45 -2.42 7.88
CA ASP A 33 -11.89 -2.70 7.98
C ASP A 33 -12.16 -4.08 8.56
N THR A 34 -11.30 -5.03 8.23
CA THR A 34 -11.37 -6.45 8.60
C THR A 34 -9.99 -7.01 8.93
N LEU A 35 -9.96 -8.14 9.64
CA LEU A 35 -8.76 -8.96 9.81
C LEU A 35 -8.86 -10.30 9.05
N ASP A 36 -9.82 -10.43 8.14
CA ASP A 36 -10.01 -11.65 7.34
C ASP A 36 -9.27 -11.54 6.00
N PRO A 37 -8.29 -12.43 5.71
CA PRO A 37 -7.60 -12.45 4.43
C PRO A 37 -8.52 -12.67 3.24
N VAL A 38 -9.60 -13.44 3.40
CA VAL A 38 -10.60 -13.67 2.34
C VAL A 38 -11.31 -12.37 1.96
N LEU A 39 -11.42 -11.43 2.90
CA LEU A 39 -12.01 -10.11 2.69
C LEU A 39 -10.97 -9.01 2.43
N GLY A 40 -9.74 -9.38 2.10
CA GLY A 40 -8.70 -8.47 1.64
C GLY A 40 -7.69 -8.02 2.70
N TYR A 41 -7.78 -8.51 3.96
CA TYR A 41 -6.77 -8.16 4.96
C TYR A 41 -5.39 -8.67 4.55
N ALA A 42 -4.43 -7.76 4.41
CA ALA A 42 -3.04 -8.07 4.07
C ALA A 42 -2.92 -9.03 2.86
N ALA A 43 -3.70 -8.78 1.81
CA ALA A 43 -3.78 -9.64 0.63
C ALA A 43 -2.44 -9.77 -0.12
N ASP A 44 -1.56 -8.80 0.04
CA ASP A 44 -0.19 -8.78 -0.49
C ASP A 44 0.84 -9.50 0.40
N GLY A 45 0.41 -10.04 1.56
CA GLY A 45 1.22 -10.87 2.46
C GLY A 45 1.85 -10.12 3.65
N GLY A 46 1.52 -8.84 3.85
CA GLY A 46 2.04 -8.02 4.96
C GLY A 46 1.31 -8.25 6.30
N SER A 47 1.19 -9.48 6.80
CA SER A 47 0.45 -9.80 8.02
C SER A 47 1.31 -10.33 9.16
N LEU A 48 0.98 -9.90 10.39
CA LEU A 48 1.52 -10.48 11.62
C LEU A 48 0.71 -11.70 12.10
N LEU A 49 -0.54 -11.85 11.60
CA LEU A 49 -1.48 -12.88 12.02
C LEU A 49 -1.44 -14.13 11.13
N TYR A 50 -1.09 -13.98 9.86
CA TYR A 50 -1.20 -15.03 8.86
C TYR A 50 0.08 -15.18 8.06
N ASP A 51 0.35 -16.40 7.61
CA ASP A 51 1.31 -16.67 6.54
C ASP A 51 0.59 -17.13 5.28
N GLY A 52 1.17 -16.82 4.12
CA GLY A 52 0.82 -17.40 2.84
C GLY A 52 1.65 -18.65 2.52
N LEU A 53 1.43 -19.24 1.34
CA LEU A 53 2.28 -20.32 0.84
C LEU A 53 3.71 -19.85 0.60
N VAL A 54 3.83 -18.62 0.13
CA VAL A 54 5.10 -17.91 -0.07
C VAL A 54 5.09 -16.58 0.68
N ARG A 55 6.26 -16.00 0.90
CA ARG A 55 6.42 -14.66 1.45
C ARG A 55 7.45 -13.87 0.64
N ARG A 56 7.44 -12.55 0.79
CA ARG A 56 8.48 -11.69 0.22
C ARG A 56 9.56 -11.38 1.26
N THR A 57 10.80 -11.28 0.77
CA THR A 57 11.89 -10.68 1.55
C THR A 57 11.81 -9.16 1.49
N PRO A 58 12.55 -8.43 2.35
CA PRO A 58 12.70 -6.98 2.21
C PRO A 58 13.29 -6.54 0.85
N ALA A 59 14.01 -7.43 0.15
CA ALA A 59 14.50 -7.21 -1.21
C ALA A 59 13.48 -7.61 -2.30
N LEU A 60 12.26 -7.98 -1.92
CA LEU A 60 11.13 -8.38 -2.76
C LEU A 60 11.25 -9.76 -3.42
N ASP A 61 12.29 -10.52 -3.13
CA ASP A 61 12.40 -11.90 -3.61
C ASP A 61 11.33 -12.76 -2.96
N LEU A 62 10.73 -13.65 -3.74
CA LEU A 62 9.83 -14.66 -3.21
C LEU A 62 10.61 -15.77 -2.51
N GLN A 63 10.12 -16.16 -1.33
CA GLN A 63 10.65 -17.27 -0.55
C GLN A 63 9.53 -18.21 -0.12
N PRO A 64 9.81 -19.53 0.04
CA PRO A 64 8.86 -20.44 0.64
C PRO A 64 8.49 -19.99 2.06
N ALA A 65 7.19 -20.09 2.41
CA ALA A 65 6.67 -19.86 3.76
C ALA A 65 5.95 -21.11 4.25
N LEU A 66 4.64 -21.23 4.09
CA LEU A 66 3.92 -22.47 4.39
C LEU A 66 4.24 -23.58 3.36
N ALA A 67 4.67 -23.24 2.15
CA ALA A 67 5.25 -24.20 1.22
C ALA A 67 6.69 -24.58 1.62
N GLU A 68 7.13 -25.79 1.27
CA GLU A 68 8.51 -26.27 1.50
C GLU A 68 9.51 -25.65 0.51
N ALA A 69 9.04 -25.40 -0.73
CA ALA A 69 9.82 -24.82 -1.82
C ALA A 69 8.91 -23.99 -2.72
N LEU A 70 9.50 -23.12 -3.54
CA LEU A 70 8.79 -22.47 -4.64
C LEU A 70 8.57 -23.52 -5.74
N PRO A 71 7.35 -23.68 -6.26
CA PRO A 71 7.10 -24.57 -7.37
C PRO A 71 7.53 -23.94 -8.70
N ASP A 72 7.76 -24.77 -9.70
CA ASP A 72 7.83 -24.31 -11.09
C ASP A 72 6.44 -23.86 -11.55
N VAL A 73 6.42 -22.80 -12.35
CA VAL A 73 5.19 -22.24 -12.94
C VAL A 73 5.21 -22.47 -14.43
N GLU A 74 4.65 -23.60 -14.86
CA GLU A 74 4.49 -23.94 -16.26
C GLU A 74 3.03 -24.34 -16.55
N GLY A 75 2.49 -23.78 -17.65
CA GLY A 75 1.12 -24.09 -18.08
C GLY A 75 0.04 -23.63 -17.08
N THR A 76 -0.94 -24.51 -16.85
CA THR A 76 -2.15 -24.19 -16.06
C THR A 76 -2.25 -25.00 -14.76
N GLU A 77 -1.20 -25.65 -14.34
CA GLU A 77 -1.16 -26.41 -13.09
C GLU A 77 0.08 -26.05 -12.27
N VAL A 78 -0.13 -25.60 -11.02
CA VAL A 78 0.96 -25.24 -10.09
C VAL A 78 0.78 -26.02 -8.80
N THR A 79 1.77 -26.83 -8.44
CA THR A 79 1.71 -27.73 -7.29
C THR A 79 2.63 -27.29 -6.16
N PHE A 80 2.05 -27.04 -4.99
CA PHE A 80 2.77 -26.74 -3.75
C PHE A 80 2.82 -27.97 -2.84
N LYS A 81 3.95 -28.15 -2.16
CA LYS A 81 4.10 -29.08 -1.02
C LYS A 81 4.15 -28.27 0.28
N LEU A 82 3.31 -28.60 1.24
CA LEU A 82 3.24 -27.90 2.53
C LEU A 82 4.32 -28.36 3.48
N ARG A 83 4.86 -27.41 4.25
CA ARG A 83 5.78 -27.62 5.34
C ARG A 83 5.14 -28.49 6.42
N GLN A 84 5.93 -29.37 7.03
CA GLN A 84 5.48 -30.22 8.15
C GLN A 84 5.49 -29.43 9.48
N GLY A 85 4.61 -29.80 10.40
CA GLY A 85 4.61 -29.34 11.77
C GLY A 85 4.09 -27.92 11.98
N VAL A 86 3.55 -27.27 10.95
CA VAL A 86 2.89 -25.97 11.09
C VAL A 86 1.53 -26.16 11.77
N THR A 87 1.24 -25.31 12.75
CA THR A 87 -0.05 -25.26 13.43
C THR A 87 -0.65 -23.87 13.40
N PHE A 88 -1.95 -23.79 13.34
CA PHE A 88 -2.69 -22.55 13.59
C PHE A 88 -2.56 -22.11 15.05
N HIS A 89 -2.95 -20.87 15.35
CA HIS A 89 -2.92 -20.30 16.69
C HIS A 89 -3.76 -21.09 17.71
N ASP A 90 -4.80 -21.78 17.27
CA ASP A 90 -5.65 -22.65 18.08
C ASP A 90 -5.08 -24.07 18.27
N GLY A 91 -3.95 -24.38 17.65
CA GLY A 91 -3.23 -25.66 17.76
C GLY A 91 -3.63 -26.70 16.72
N ARG A 92 -4.60 -26.47 15.86
CA ARG A 92 -4.92 -27.36 14.74
C ARG A 92 -3.75 -27.41 13.75
N PRO A 93 -3.41 -28.57 13.16
CA PRO A 93 -2.39 -28.66 12.12
C PRO A 93 -2.87 -28.00 10.84
N LEU A 94 -1.95 -27.35 10.13
CA LEU A 94 -2.17 -26.87 8.77
C LEU A 94 -2.21 -28.03 7.80
N THR A 95 -3.19 -28.04 6.88
CA THR A 95 -3.34 -29.05 5.84
C THR A 95 -3.64 -28.41 4.48
N GLY A 96 -3.52 -29.19 3.39
CA GLY A 96 -3.91 -28.76 2.06
C GLY A 96 -5.38 -28.33 1.95
N ALA A 97 -6.25 -28.92 2.76
CA ALA A 97 -7.67 -28.56 2.79
C ALA A 97 -7.90 -27.10 3.27
N ASP A 98 -7.04 -26.58 4.16
CA ASP A 98 -7.14 -25.20 4.63
C ASP A 98 -6.78 -24.22 3.52
N VAL A 99 -5.75 -24.54 2.74
CA VAL A 99 -5.36 -23.75 1.57
C VAL A 99 -6.46 -23.77 0.51
N ALA A 100 -6.94 -24.96 0.12
CA ALA A 100 -8.02 -25.08 -0.86
C ALA A 100 -9.28 -24.34 -0.40
N TYR A 101 -9.62 -24.43 0.89
CA TYR A 101 -10.73 -23.69 1.49
C TYR A 101 -10.53 -22.18 1.33
N THR A 102 -9.38 -21.63 1.73
CA THR A 102 -9.11 -20.19 1.69
C THR A 102 -9.33 -19.60 0.30
N TYR A 103 -8.69 -20.17 -0.72
CA TYR A 103 -8.86 -19.69 -2.09
C TYR A 103 -10.27 -19.92 -2.64
N THR A 104 -10.92 -21.02 -2.28
CA THR A 104 -12.33 -21.25 -2.63
C THR A 104 -13.24 -20.18 -2.05
N GLN A 105 -12.99 -19.73 -0.80
CA GLN A 105 -13.78 -18.66 -0.20
C GLN A 105 -13.57 -17.33 -0.91
N VAL A 106 -12.35 -16.99 -1.33
CA VAL A 106 -12.09 -15.78 -2.14
C VAL A 106 -12.85 -15.83 -3.46
N LEU A 107 -12.81 -16.96 -4.16
CA LEU A 107 -13.44 -17.14 -5.47
C LEU A 107 -14.97 -17.21 -5.42
N LYS A 108 -15.54 -17.54 -4.27
CA LYS A 108 -16.99 -17.70 -4.11
C LYS A 108 -17.71 -16.36 -4.22
N ALA A 109 -18.52 -16.18 -5.27
CA ALA A 109 -19.23 -14.93 -5.56
C ALA A 109 -20.09 -14.42 -4.39
N ALA A 110 -20.75 -15.35 -3.64
CA ALA A 110 -21.61 -14.98 -2.52
C ALA A 110 -20.87 -14.32 -1.33
N ASN A 111 -19.54 -14.43 -1.28
CA ASN A 111 -18.73 -13.82 -0.22
C ASN A 111 -18.40 -12.35 -0.51
N ASN A 112 -18.63 -11.86 -1.74
CA ASN A 112 -18.32 -10.50 -2.17
C ASN A 112 -16.88 -10.07 -1.81
N SER A 113 -15.92 -11.00 -1.94
CA SER A 113 -14.52 -10.71 -1.64
C SER A 113 -14.02 -9.57 -2.55
N PRO A 114 -13.49 -8.47 -2.00
CA PRO A 114 -12.98 -7.35 -2.79
C PRO A 114 -11.75 -7.73 -3.62
N ILE A 115 -11.01 -8.78 -3.19
CA ILE A 115 -9.81 -9.29 -3.88
C ILE A 115 -10.12 -10.44 -4.85
N ARG A 116 -11.38 -10.75 -5.10
CA ARG A 116 -11.76 -11.86 -6.00
C ARG A 116 -11.18 -11.70 -7.41
N GLY A 117 -11.10 -10.48 -7.90
CA GLY A 117 -10.52 -10.14 -9.21
C GLY A 117 -9.06 -10.58 -9.32
N ASP A 118 -8.29 -10.40 -8.28
CA ASP A 118 -6.88 -10.77 -8.17
C ASP A 118 -6.60 -12.26 -8.40
N TYR A 119 -7.58 -13.09 -8.09
CA TYR A 119 -7.52 -14.54 -8.17
C TYR A 119 -8.35 -15.11 -9.33
N ALA A 120 -8.82 -14.27 -10.24
CA ALA A 120 -9.70 -14.65 -11.35
C ALA A 120 -9.08 -15.68 -12.31
N ALA A 121 -7.75 -15.74 -12.39
CA ALA A 121 -7.02 -16.74 -13.17
C ALA A 121 -7.15 -18.17 -12.60
N ILE A 122 -7.48 -18.33 -11.32
CA ILE A 122 -7.65 -19.63 -10.68
C ILE A 122 -9.03 -20.19 -11.05
N ASP A 123 -9.06 -21.40 -11.59
CA ASP A 123 -10.28 -22.18 -11.80
C ASP A 123 -10.71 -22.85 -10.48
N ARG A 124 -9.80 -23.60 -9.87
CA ARG A 124 -9.99 -24.22 -8.56
C ARG A 124 -8.66 -24.55 -7.89
N VAL A 125 -8.72 -24.85 -6.60
CA VAL A 125 -7.58 -25.35 -5.82
C VAL A 125 -7.95 -26.71 -5.23
N ASP A 126 -7.20 -27.74 -5.58
CA ASP A 126 -7.38 -29.10 -5.13
C ASP A 126 -6.39 -29.44 -4.00
N ALA A 127 -6.80 -30.26 -3.03
CA ALA A 127 -5.96 -30.81 -1.98
C ALA A 127 -6.06 -32.34 -2.00
N PRO A 128 -5.28 -33.03 -2.87
CA PRO A 128 -5.37 -34.49 -3.00
C PRO A 128 -4.91 -35.25 -1.74
N ASP A 129 -4.08 -34.63 -0.94
CA ASP A 129 -3.67 -35.12 0.38
C ASP A 129 -3.42 -33.97 1.36
N ALA A 130 -3.05 -34.29 2.60
CA ALA A 130 -2.86 -33.29 3.65
C ALA A 130 -1.73 -32.28 3.38
N ARG A 131 -0.81 -32.58 2.45
CA ARG A 131 0.39 -31.77 2.20
C ARG A 131 0.55 -31.30 0.76
N THR A 132 -0.30 -31.75 -0.13
CA THR A 132 -0.25 -31.36 -1.54
C THR A 132 -1.40 -30.43 -1.86
N VAL A 133 -1.07 -29.32 -2.51
CA VAL A 133 -2.04 -28.33 -2.98
C VAL A 133 -1.79 -28.08 -4.46
N VAL A 134 -2.83 -28.21 -5.27
CA VAL A 134 -2.74 -28.04 -6.73
C VAL A 134 -3.65 -26.91 -7.15
N PHE A 135 -3.04 -25.84 -7.65
CA PHE A 135 -3.75 -24.73 -8.28
C PHE A 135 -4.00 -25.10 -9.74
N ARG A 136 -5.25 -25.11 -10.15
CA ARG A 136 -5.64 -25.24 -11.54
C ARG A 136 -6.06 -23.88 -12.06
N LEU A 137 -5.39 -23.44 -13.12
CA LEU A 137 -5.57 -22.12 -13.71
C LEU A 137 -6.40 -22.24 -14.99
N LYS A 138 -7.19 -21.22 -15.30
CA LYS A 138 -7.98 -21.12 -16.54
C LYS A 138 -7.10 -20.87 -17.78
N TYR A 139 -5.96 -20.23 -17.57
CA TYR A 139 -4.93 -19.90 -18.56
C TYR A 139 -3.57 -19.82 -17.85
N PRO A 140 -2.44 -19.89 -18.55
CA PRO A 140 -1.13 -19.65 -17.93
C PRO A 140 -1.10 -18.28 -17.27
N TYR A 141 -0.73 -18.23 -15.98
CA TYR A 141 -0.75 -17.00 -15.20
C TYR A 141 0.58 -16.83 -14.48
N ALA A 142 1.50 -16.07 -15.09
CA ALA A 142 2.84 -15.87 -14.57
C ALA A 142 2.91 -15.30 -13.14
N PRO A 143 2.01 -14.37 -12.71
CA PRO A 143 2.05 -13.82 -11.37
C PRO A 143 1.53 -14.74 -10.25
N ILE A 144 1.17 -15.99 -10.50
CA ILE A 144 0.52 -16.87 -9.52
C ILE A 144 1.30 -16.99 -8.20
N LEU A 145 2.63 -17.06 -8.24
CA LEU A 145 3.44 -17.11 -7.01
C LEU A 145 3.35 -15.82 -6.20
N GLN A 146 3.22 -14.69 -6.87
CA GLN A 146 3.00 -13.40 -6.21
C GLN A 146 1.66 -13.37 -5.46
N ARG A 147 0.63 -14.04 -5.99
CA ARG A 147 -0.70 -14.17 -5.37
C ARG A 147 -0.74 -15.25 -4.28
N ALA A 148 0.26 -16.10 -4.19
CA ALA A 148 0.36 -17.15 -3.16
C ALA A 148 0.85 -16.61 -1.79
N THR A 149 0.97 -15.30 -1.63
CA THR A 149 1.23 -14.60 -0.35
C THR A 149 -0.03 -14.43 0.50
N LEU A 150 -1.22 -14.70 -0.01
CA LEU A 150 -2.48 -14.61 0.73
C LEU A 150 -2.44 -15.44 2.02
N GLY A 151 -2.82 -14.83 3.13
CA GLY A 151 -2.88 -15.51 4.43
C GLY A 151 -3.89 -16.66 4.45
N ILE A 152 -3.46 -17.81 4.99
CA ILE A 152 -4.29 -19.02 5.03
C ILE A 152 -5.12 -19.04 6.30
N VAL A 153 -6.44 -19.30 6.14
CA VAL A 153 -7.39 -19.47 7.24
C VAL A 153 -7.79 -20.94 7.41
N PRO A 154 -8.18 -21.38 8.62
CA PRO A 154 -8.59 -22.77 8.85
C PRO A 154 -9.85 -23.14 8.06
N ALA A 155 -9.89 -24.35 7.51
CA ALA A 155 -11.07 -24.87 6.82
C ALA A 155 -12.29 -24.87 7.75
N GLY A 156 -13.41 -24.36 7.23
CA GLY A 156 -14.68 -24.25 7.97
C GLY A 156 -14.75 -23.10 8.97
N SER A 157 -13.78 -22.18 9.03
CA SER A 157 -13.82 -21.02 9.94
C SER A 157 -14.96 -20.03 9.63
N GLY A 158 -15.52 -20.07 8.43
CA GLY A 158 -16.44 -19.01 7.95
C GLY A 158 -15.69 -17.71 7.65
N LEU A 159 -16.43 -16.68 7.25
CA LEU A 159 -15.88 -15.32 7.14
C LEU A 159 -15.84 -14.71 8.53
N THR A 160 -14.68 -14.16 8.91
CA THR A 160 -14.53 -13.44 10.17
C THR A 160 -14.98 -11.99 9.99
N SER A 161 -16.30 -11.74 10.13
CA SER A 161 -16.83 -10.38 10.19
C SER A 161 -16.90 -9.89 11.64
N GLY A 162 -16.41 -8.71 11.91
CA GLY A 162 -16.59 -8.05 13.21
C GLY A 162 -15.67 -8.59 14.31
N SER A 163 -16.23 -9.11 15.41
CA SER A 163 -15.54 -9.44 16.65
C SER A 163 -15.02 -10.88 16.75
N ALA A 164 -15.19 -11.71 15.74
CA ALA A 164 -14.66 -13.06 15.75
C ALA A 164 -13.12 -13.03 15.76
N ALA A 165 -12.51 -13.77 16.70
CA ALA A 165 -11.06 -13.82 16.81
C ALA A 165 -10.44 -14.48 15.58
N PRO A 166 -9.60 -13.76 14.81
CA PRO A 166 -8.93 -14.33 13.66
C PRO A 166 -7.93 -15.42 14.10
N VAL A 167 -7.91 -16.53 13.37
CA VAL A 167 -7.01 -17.64 13.60
C VAL A 167 -6.14 -17.85 12.37
N GLY A 168 -4.84 -17.61 12.52
CA GLY A 168 -3.84 -17.77 11.46
C GLY A 168 -2.67 -18.63 11.93
N THR A 169 -1.61 -18.66 11.14
CA THR A 169 -0.35 -19.38 11.40
C THR A 169 0.80 -18.44 11.76
N GLY A 170 0.58 -17.13 11.71
CA GLY A 170 1.60 -16.09 11.78
C GLY A 170 2.34 -15.99 13.12
N PRO A 171 3.35 -15.09 13.18
CA PRO A 171 4.19 -14.92 14.36
C PRO A 171 3.46 -14.34 15.57
N TYR A 172 2.30 -13.72 15.37
CA TYR A 172 1.46 -13.19 16.45
C TYR A 172 0.04 -13.71 16.35
N ALA A 173 -0.58 -13.93 17.51
CA ALA A 173 -1.98 -14.33 17.67
C ALA A 173 -2.81 -13.14 18.19
N PHE A 174 -4.04 -13.06 17.74
CA PHE A 174 -5.00 -12.03 18.12
C PHE A 174 -5.37 -12.12 19.61
N VAL A 175 -5.53 -10.97 20.26
CA VAL A 175 -6.02 -10.84 21.64
C VAL A 175 -7.30 -10.02 21.69
N SER A 176 -7.28 -8.81 21.13
CA SER A 176 -8.45 -7.92 21.16
C SER A 176 -8.37 -6.86 20.10
N TRP A 177 -9.53 -6.35 19.71
CA TRP A 177 -9.70 -5.19 18.84
C TRP A 177 -10.69 -4.20 19.45
N THR A 178 -10.22 -3.01 19.73
CA THR A 178 -11.06 -1.85 20.07
C THR A 178 -11.12 -0.95 18.84
N LYS A 179 -12.24 -0.99 18.12
CA LYS A 179 -12.44 -0.20 16.89
C LYS A 179 -12.18 1.28 17.15
N GLY A 180 -11.48 1.92 16.21
CA GLY A 180 -11.09 3.33 16.29
C GLY A 180 -9.91 3.62 17.26
N ASP A 181 -9.39 2.60 17.95
CA ASP A 181 -8.31 2.78 18.93
C ASP A 181 -7.12 1.85 18.64
N LYS A 182 -7.29 0.53 18.82
CA LYS A 182 -6.15 -0.39 18.72
C LYS A 182 -6.52 -1.84 18.48
N ILE A 183 -5.57 -2.59 17.94
CA ILE A 183 -5.52 -4.06 17.95
C ILE A 183 -4.37 -4.51 18.87
N THR A 184 -4.62 -5.50 19.69
CA THR A 184 -3.61 -6.10 20.57
C THR A 184 -3.33 -7.52 20.09
N LEU A 185 -2.04 -7.84 19.96
CA LEU A 185 -1.54 -9.13 19.54
C LEU A 185 -0.56 -9.68 20.61
N ARG A 186 -0.49 -11.01 20.76
CA ARG A 186 0.50 -11.71 21.57
C ARG A 186 1.39 -12.59 20.70
N ALA A 187 2.64 -12.78 21.09
CA ALA A 187 3.56 -13.69 20.39
C ALA A 187 2.98 -15.09 20.27
N ASN A 188 3.21 -15.73 19.14
CA ASN A 188 3.00 -17.16 18.93
C ASN A 188 4.31 -17.89 19.27
N ASP A 189 4.42 -18.42 20.50
CA ASP A 189 5.62 -19.11 20.95
C ASP A 189 5.89 -20.43 20.19
N ARG A 190 4.90 -20.91 19.41
CA ARG A 190 5.01 -22.10 18.54
C ARG A 190 5.14 -21.73 17.07
N TYR A 191 5.50 -20.49 16.78
CA TYR A 191 5.65 -20.06 15.39
C TYR A 191 6.71 -20.90 14.67
N TRP A 192 6.37 -21.43 13.51
CA TRP A 192 7.25 -22.29 12.71
C TRP A 192 8.55 -21.59 12.29
N GLY A 193 8.52 -20.26 12.13
CA GLY A 193 9.67 -19.41 11.79
C GLY A 193 10.50 -18.97 13.00
N GLY A 194 10.19 -19.45 14.20
CA GLY A 194 10.84 -19.08 15.48
C GLY A 194 10.00 -18.11 16.30
N ALA A 195 9.97 -18.33 17.62
CA ALA A 195 9.18 -17.50 18.53
C ALA A 195 9.67 -16.04 18.54
N PRO A 196 8.78 -15.03 18.37
CA PRO A 196 9.14 -13.63 18.48
C PRO A 196 9.70 -13.28 19.87
N ALA A 197 10.73 -12.39 19.89
CA ALA A 197 11.26 -11.87 21.14
C ALA A 197 10.30 -10.85 21.79
N VAL A 198 9.66 -10.02 20.98
CA VAL A 198 8.61 -9.10 21.41
C VAL A 198 7.35 -9.90 21.75
N LYS A 199 6.93 -9.87 23.01
CA LYS A 199 5.83 -10.73 23.48
C LYS A 199 4.45 -10.16 23.22
N LYS A 200 4.35 -8.84 23.05
CA LYS A 200 3.09 -8.15 22.81
C LYS A 200 3.28 -7.03 21.79
N VAL A 201 2.41 -6.99 20.80
CA VAL A 201 2.33 -5.88 19.82
C VAL A 201 0.97 -5.20 19.96
N VAL A 202 0.99 -3.89 20.02
CA VAL A 202 -0.20 -3.05 19.98
C VAL A 202 -0.15 -2.20 18.72
N LEU A 203 -1.10 -2.39 17.81
CA LEU A 203 -1.32 -1.56 16.64
C LEU A 203 -2.27 -0.45 17.06
N ALA A 204 -1.76 0.77 17.25
CA ALA A 204 -2.54 1.92 17.75
C ALA A 204 -2.84 2.87 16.58
N TYR A 205 -4.11 3.16 16.37
CA TYR A 205 -4.58 3.94 15.22
C TYR A 205 -4.75 5.41 15.57
N THR A 206 -4.26 6.29 14.69
CA THR A 206 -4.42 7.73 14.79
C THR A 206 -4.36 8.31 13.39
N ALA A 207 -5.51 8.56 12.81
CA ALA A 207 -5.65 8.98 11.41
C ALA A 207 -5.05 10.36 11.13
N ASP A 208 -5.16 11.30 12.09
CA ASP A 208 -4.58 12.63 11.96
C ASP A 208 -3.05 12.59 12.15
N ASP A 209 -2.31 13.04 11.14
CA ASP A 209 -0.85 13.03 11.12
C ASP A 209 -0.20 13.83 12.26
N ASN A 210 -0.77 14.98 12.61
CA ASN A 210 -0.24 15.84 13.65
C ASN A 210 -0.49 15.26 15.05
N ALA A 211 -1.67 14.67 15.26
CA ALA A 211 -2.00 13.94 16.48
C ALA A 211 -1.07 12.73 16.64
N ARG A 212 -0.86 11.95 15.57
CA ARG A 212 0.05 10.79 15.59
C ARG A 212 1.49 11.21 15.91
N ALA A 213 1.98 12.28 15.29
CA ALA A 213 3.29 12.82 15.57
C ALA A 213 3.42 13.37 17.00
N THR A 214 2.34 13.92 17.57
CA THR A 214 2.31 14.40 18.97
C THR A 214 2.36 13.24 19.95
N ARG A 215 1.58 12.18 19.72
CA ARG A 215 1.61 10.95 20.52
C ARG A 215 2.99 10.26 20.47
N MET A 216 3.65 10.24 19.29
CA MET A 216 5.02 9.77 19.18
C MET A 216 5.99 10.60 20.03
N ALA A 217 5.88 11.92 20.00
CA ALA A 217 6.71 12.82 20.82
C ALA A 217 6.46 12.63 22.33
N ALA A 218 5.21 12.36 22.72
CA ALA A 218 4.83 12.06 24.11
C ALA A 218 5.33 10.68 24.60
N GLY A 219 5.85 9.83 23.70
CA GLY A 219 6.35 8.50 24.06
C GLY A 219 5.29 7.43 24.17
N GLU A 220 4.10 7.66 23.62
CA GLU A 220 3.01 6.69 23.61
C GLU A 220 3.27 5.54 22.62
N PHE A 221 4.11 5.76 21.61
CA PHE A 221 4.50 4.77 20.62
C PHE A 221 5.96 4.37 20.75
N THR A 222 6.24 3.09 20.56
CA THR A 222 7.61 2.57 20.33
C THR A 222 8.09 2.96 18.93
N ALA A 223 7.21 2.88 17.94
CA ALA A 223 7.48 3.34 16.59
C ALA A 223 6.20 3.91 15.95
N ALA A 224 6.36 4.87 15.05
CA ALA A 224 5.24 5.42 14.28
C ALA A 224 5.68 5.73 12.83
N GLU A 225 4.78 5.44 11.88
CA GLU A 225 4.86 5.97 10.54
C GLU A 225 4.33 7.41 10.54
N LEU A 226 5.13 8.34 10.02
CA LEU A 226 4.81 9.77 10.02
C LEU A 226 5.16 10.39 8.68
N PRO A 227 4.43 11.42 8.23
CA PRO A 227 4.77 12.17 7.02
C PRO A 227 6.19 12.75 7.09
N PRO A 228 6.88 12.91 5.94
CA PRO A 228 8.27 13.37 5.89
C PRO A 228 8.57 14.65 6.67
N LYS A 229 7.68 15.64 6.63
CA LYS A 229 7.84 16.88 7.42
C LYS A 229 7.75 16.65 8.92
N ALA A 230 6.88 15.74 9.35
CA ALA A 230 6.67 15.48 10.78
C ALA A 230 7.87 14.75 11.41
N VAL A 231 8.61 13.93 10.62
CA VAL A 231 9.81 13.24 11.14
C VAL A 231 11.00 14.18 11.37
N ALA A 232 11.05 15.36 10.75
CA ALA A 232 12.18 16.28 10.82
C ALA A 232 12.56 16.61 12.27
N ARG A 233 11.60 16.77 13.17
CA ARG A 233 11.81 17.06 14.59
C ARG A 233 12.46 15.91 15.37
N PHE A 234 12.38 14.68 14.86
CA PHE A 234 12.92 13.50 15.53
C PHE A 234 14.33 13.14 15.09
N ARG A 235 14.84 13.69 13.95
CA ARG A 235 16.15 13.34 13.37
C ARG A 235 17.32 13.56 14.33
N ASN A 236 17.21 14.55 15.21
CA ASN A 236 18.26 14.88 16.18
C ASN A 236 17.80 14.70 17.64
N GLN A 237 16.69 14.00 17.85
CA GLN A 237 16.18 13.75 19.19
C GLN A 237 16.86 12.52 19.76
N GLN A 238 17.49 12.68 20.94
CA GLN A 238 18.13 11.57 21.63
C GLN A 238 17.14 10.42 21.91
N GLY A 239 17.58 9.20 21.70
CA GLY A 239 16.76 7.98 21.92
C GLY A 239 15.70 7.75 20.85
N THR A 240 15.78 8.44 19.70
CA THR A 240 14.96 8.16 18.52
C THR A 240 15.82 7.99 17.27
N THR A 241 15.39 7.10 16.38
CA THR A 241 16.00 6.89 15.06
C THR A 241 14.93 7.07 13.99
N VAL A 242 15.27 7.77 12.90
CA VAL A 242 14.41 7.93 11.72
C VAL A 242 14.86 6.93 10.67
N HIS A 243 13.94 6.11 10.19
CA HIS A 243 14.16 5.19 9.06
C HIS A 243 13.38 5.69 7.84
N GLU A 244 13.97 5.58 6.67
CA GLU A 244 13.35 5.91 5.39
C GLU A 244 13.31 4.65 4.53
N ALA A 245 12.12 4.18 4.21
CA ALA A 245 11.91 3.04 3.33
C ALA A 245 11.71 3.52 1.89
N PRO A 246 12.46 3.03 0.91
CA PRO A 246 12.13 3.24 -0.49
C PRO A 246 10.79 2.57 -0.80
N THR A 247 9.99 3.18 -1.66
CA THR A 247 8.68 2.63 -2.04
C THR A 247 8.42 2.70 -3.53
N ALA A 248 7.45 1.94 -4.00
CA ALA A 248 6.80 2.17 -5.28
C ALA A 248 5.54 3.05 -5.14
N ASP A 249 5.24 3.51 -3.93
CA ASP A 249 4.06 4.34 -3.63
C ASP A 249 4.15 5.69 -4.33
N TYR A 250 3.26 5.93 -5.30
CA TYR A 250 3.16 7.21 -5.97
C TYR A 250 1.94 8.01 -5.51
N ARG A 251 2.05 9.34 -5.63
CA ARG A 251 0.92 10.25 -5.56
C ARG A 251 0.73 10.88 -6.92
N GLY A 252 -0.55 10.98 -7.32
CA GLY A 252 -0.93 11.55 -8.61
C GLY A 252 -2.37 12.02 -8.61
N VAL A 253 -2.73 12.76 -9.66
CA VAL A 253 -4.11 13.17 -9.92
C VAL A 253 -4.71 12.19 -10.91
N MET A 254 -5.72 11.45 -10.47
CA MET A 254 -6.60 10.66 -11.31
C MET A 254 -7.61 11.59 -12.00
N PHE A 255 -7.74 11.47 -13.30
CA PHE A 255 -8.68 12.26 -14.10
C PHE A 255 -9.92 11.45 -14.47
N PRO A 256 -11.15 11.97 -14.28
CA PRO A 256 -12.36 11.40 -14.87
C PRO A 256 -12.37 11.72 -16.37
N LEU A 257 -11.99 10.74 -17.21
CA LEU A 257 -11.75 10.92 -18.63
C LEU A 257 -13.02 11.18 -19.47
N GLY A 258 -14.19 10.88 -18.92
CA GLY A 258 -15.48 11.16 -19.55
C GLY A 258 -15.94 12.64 -19.44
N ARG A 259 -15.15 13.53 -18.84
CA ARG A 259 -15.55 14.92 -18.60
C ARG A 259 -14.93 15.87 -19.65
N PRO A 260 -15.60 16.97 -20.01
CA PRO A 260 -15.12 17.85 -21.10
C PRO A 260 -13.72 18.43 -20.89
N VAL A 261 -13.35 18.80 -19.67
CA VAL A 261 -12.05 19.42 -19.37
C VAL A 261 -10.99 18.35 -19.09
N THR A 262 -11.24 17.46 -18.14
CA THR A 262 -10.26 16.42 -17.76
C THR A 262 -10.14 15.30 -18.79
N GLY A 263 -11.13 15.12 -19.67
CA GLY A 263 -11.07 14.23 -20.82
C GLY A 263 -10.26 14.78 -22.00
N ASP A 264 -10.01 16.10 -22.05
CA ASP A 264 -9.20 16.70 -23.13
C ASP A 264 -7.70 16.41 -22.88
N LEU A 265 -7.08 15.71 -23.84
CA LEU A 265 -5.68 15.29 -23.74
C LEU A 265 -4.72 16.48 -23.61
N ALA A 266 -5.02 17.60 -24.26
CA ALA A 266 -4.17 18.79 -24.19
C ALA A 266 -4.15 19.39 -22.76
N ILE A 267 -5.27 19.38 -22.05
CA ILE A 267 -5.34 19.78 -20.63
C ILE A 267 -4.44 18.89 -19.79
N ARG A 268 -4.54 17.56 -19.92
CA ARG A 268 -3.77 16.62 -19.10
C ARG A 268 -2.26 16.72 -19.39
N ARG A 269 -1.87 16.80 -20.67
CA ARG A 269 -0.46 16.98 -21.08
C ARG A 269 0.09 18.34 -20.65
N ALA A 270 -0.69 19.40 -20.76
CA ALA A 270 -0.28 20.74 -20.31
C ALA A 270 -0.04 20.76 -18.78
N LEU A 271 -0.89 20.12 -18.00
CA LEU A 271 -0.67 19.94 -16.55
C LEU A 271 0.62 19.17 -16.27
N SER A 272 0.90 18.09 -17.03
CA SER A 272 2.14 17.34 -16.87
C SER A 272 3.40 18.16 -17.15
N LEU A 273 3.33 19.08 -18.13
CA LEU A 273 4.42 20.01 -18.45
C LEU A 273 4.57 21.14 -17.42
N ALA A 274 3.46 21.62 -16.86
CA ALA A 274 3.44 22.82 -16.01
C ALA A 274 3.86 22.56 -14.56
N VAL A 275 3.61 21.34 -14.04
CA VAL A 275 3.76 21.00 -12.61
C VAL A 275 5.22 20.81 -12.24
N ASP A 276 5.65 21.46 -11.13
CA ASP A 276 7.00 21.39 -10.59
C ASP A 276 7.15 20.25 -9.55
N ARG A 277 7.45 19.06 -10.06
CA ARG A 277 7.64 17.86 -9.23
C ARG A 277 8.87 17.94 -8.33
N ALA A 278 9.95 18.60 -8.80
CA ALA A 278 11.17 18.76 -8.03
C ALA A 278 10.94 19.69 -6.82
N ALA A 279 10.17 20.76 -7.01
CA ALA A 279 9.74 21.62 -5.90
C ALA A 279 8.83 20.87 -4.91
N MET A 280 7.94 19.99 -5.37
CA MET A 280 7.12 19.14 -4.49
C MET A 280 7.99 18.22 -3.64
N VAL A 281 8.98 17.54 -4.24
CA VAL A 281 9.92 16.67 -3.50
C VAL A 281 10.67 17.48 -2.43
N THR A 282 11.17 18.65 -2.78
CA THR A 282 11.97 19.48 -1.86
C THR A 282 11.11 20.10 -0.76
N ALA A 283 10.01 20.76 -1.14
CA ALA A 283 9.25 21.60 -0.21
C ALA A 283 8.15 20.82 0.54
N ILE A 284 7.57 19.80 -0.05
CA ILE A 284 6.49 19.01 0.56
C ILE A 284 7.03 17.74 1.20
N LEU A 285 7.88 16.99 0.48
CA LEU A 285 8.44 15.73 0.99
C LEU A 285 9.73 15.90 1.80
N ALA A 286 10.24 17.13 1.97
CA ALA A 286 11.53 17.37 2.64
C ALA A 286 12.68 16.48 2.11
N GLY A 287 12.67 16.18 0.81
CA GLY A 287 13.62 15.30 0.14
C GLY A 287 13.33 13.80 0.22
N ALA A 288 12.27 13.39 0.94
CA ALA A 288 11.90 11.98 1.09
C ALA A 288 11.02 11.50 -0.07
N GLY A 289 11.54 11.52 -1.29
CA GLY A 289 10.83 11.06 -2.48
C GLY A 289 11.58 11.40 -3.77
N THR A 290 10.98 11.05 -4.90
CA THR A 290 11.48 11.37 -6.26
C THR A 290 10.32 11.77 -7.17
N PRO A 291 10.55 12.56 -8.25
CA PRO A 291 9.52 12.83 -9.25
C PRO A 291 8.98 11.55 -9.88
N ALA A 292 7.66 11.50 -10.10
CA ALA A 292 6.97 10.39 -10.75
C ALA A 292 6.40 10.81 -12.10
N TYR A 293 6.52 9.91 -13.10
CA TYR A 293 6.00 10.11 -14.46
C TYR A 293 5.18 8.92 -14.97
N GLY A 294 5.07 7.86 -14.20
CA GLY A 294 4.34 6.64 -14.56
C GLY A 294 3.91 5.82 -13.33
N PRO A 295 3.21 4.71 -13.54
CA PRO A 295 2.71 3.85 -12.45
C PRO A 295 3.76 2.88 -11.90
N VAL A 296 4.89 2.69 -12.58
CA VAL A 296 5.95 1.74 -12.20
C VAL A 296 7.21 2.50 -11.78
N ALA A 297 7.58 2.34 -10.52
CA ALA A 297 8.66 3.10 -9.91
C ALA A 297 10.04 2.77 -10.52
N PRO A 298 10.91 3.79 -10.70
CA PRO A 298 12.34 3.58 -11.01
C PRO A 298 13.01 2.67 -9.98
N GLY A 299 13.96 1.84 -10.45
CA GLY A 299 14.66 0.88 -9.59
C GLY A 299 13.97 -0.47 -9.47
N THR A 300 12.76 -0.63 -10.00
CA THR A 300 12.14 -1.95 -10.18
C THR A 300 12.53 -2.57 -11.53
N PRO A 301 12.60 -3.91 -11.66
CA PRO A 301 12.94 -4.57 -12.93
C PRO A 301 11.98 -4.24 -14.08
N TRP A 302 10.78 -3.81 -13.74
CA TRP A 302 9.68 -3.58 -14.67
C TRP A 302 9.58 -2.13 -15.17
N HIS A 303 10.34 -1.21 -14.58
CA HIS A 303 10.31 0.20 -14.99
C HIS A 303 10.72 0.39 -16.45
N ASN A 304 9.93 1.17 -17.19
CA ASN A 304 10.27 1.61 -18.55
C ASN A 304 11.03 2.93 -18.48
N PRO A 305 12.37 2.96 -18.75
CA PRO A 305 13.14 4.20 -18.67
C PRO A 305 12.79 5.23 -19.75
N ALA A 306 12.04 4.83 -20.79
CA ALA A 306 11.52 5.77 -21.80
C ALA A 306 10.37 6.64 -21.27
N VAL A 307 9.68 6.17 -20.21
CA VAL A 307 8.64 6.94 -19.52
C VAL A 307 9.32 7.94 -18.59
N ALA A 308 9.69 9.09 -19.15
CA ALA A 308 10.35 10.18 -18.46
C ALA A 308 9.58 11.48 -18.68
N GLY A 309 9.75 12.41 -17.78
CA GLY A 309 9.16 13.73 -17.91
C GLY A 309 10.20 14.84 -18.12
N PRO A 310 9.76 16.09 -18.21
CA PRO A 310 10.61 17.22 -18.57
C PRO A 310 11.66 17.58 -17.51
N GLY A 311 11.76 16.87 -16.39
CA GLY A 311 12.69 17.19 -15.30
C GLY A 311 12.41 18.54 -14.62
N THR A 312 12.21 19.59 -15.38
CA THR A 312 11.79 20.93 -14.94
C THR A 312 10.50 21.31 -15.64
N PRO A 313 9.64 22.17 -15.02
CA PRO A 313 8.40 22.62 -15.65
C PRO A 313 8.68 23.40 -16.96
N ASP A 314 7.96 23.05 -18.02
CA ASP A 314 7.93 23.81 -19.28
C ASP A 314 6.54 24.44 -19.48
N ARG A 315 6.32 25.58 -18.81
CA ARG A 315 5.04 26.29 -18.87
C ARG A 315 4.77 26.93 -20.22
N ASP A 316 5.82 27.31 -20.94
CA ASP A 316 5.67 27.89 -22.27
C ASP A 316 5.21 26.81 -23.26
N ALA A 317 5.75 25.60 -23.20
CA ALA A 317 5.25 24.47 -23.98
C ALA A 317 3.80 24.12 -23.61
N ALA A 318 3.47 24.13 -22.31
CA ALA A 318 2.09 23.89 -21.86
C ALA A 318 1.12 24.92 -22.43
N VAL A 319 1.49 26.20 -22.44
CA VAL A 319 0.69 27.29 -23.00
C VAL A 319 0.50 27.10 -24.51
N ARG A 320 1.59 26.83 -25.27
CA ARG A 320 1.48 26.57 -26.72
C ARG A 320 0.58 25.38 -27.01
N LEU A 321 0.75 24.27 -26.30
CA LEU A 321 -0.10 23.09 -26.48
C LEU A 321 -1.59 23.39 -26.25
N LEU A 322 -1.92 24.16 -25.22
CA LEU A 322 -3.30 24.59 -24.97
C LEU A 322 -3.85 25.46 -26.05
N GLU A 323 -3.07 26.43 -26.59
CA GLU A 323 -3.48 27.30 -27.65
C GLU A 323 -3.71 26.58 -28.97
N GLU A 324 -2.82 25.65 -29.33
CA GLU A 324 -2.95 24.78 -30.50
C GLU A 324 -4.20 23.89 -30.41
N ALA A 325 -4.54 23.42 -29.21
CA ALA A 325 -5.73 22.63 -28.95
C ALA A 325 -7.03 23.45 -28.86
N GLY A 326 -6.96 24.78 -29.02
CA GLY A 326 -8.12 25.68 -29.02
C GLY A 326 -8.51 26.24 -27.65
N TRP A 327 -7.74 25.99 -26.60
CA TRP A 327 -7.93 26.59 -25.29
C TRP A 327 -7.38 28.03 -25.24
N LYS A 328 -8.24 29.01 -25.43
CA LYS A 328 -7.86 30.45 -25.52
C LYS A 328 -7.94 31.11 -24.13
N ALA A 329 -7.02 32.04 -23.86
CA ALA A 329 -7.01 32.80 -22.62
C ALA A 329 -8.27 33.67 -22.51
N GLY A 330 -8.96 33.58 -21.38
CA GLY A 330 -10.11 34.42 -21.02
C GLY A 330 -9.67 35.71 -20.32
N ALA A 331 -10.59 36.65 -20.17
CA ALA A 331 -10.33 37.92 -19.49
C ALA A 331 -10.04 37.77 -17.98
N ASP A 332 -10.54 36.70 -17.40
CA ASP A 332 -10.31 36.31 -15.98
C ASP A 332 -9.02 35.49 -15.77
N GLY A 333 -8.24 35.30 -16.85
CA GLY A 333 -7.02 34.49 -16.84
C GLY A 333 -7.27 32.99 -16.97
N VAL A 334 -8.54 32.52 -16.98
CA VAL A 334 -8.88 31.11 -17.18
C VAL A 334 -9.07 30.88 -18.68
N ARG A 335 -8.48 29.82 -19.21
CA ARG A 335 -8.66 29.44 -20.62
C ARG A 335 -10.03 28.84 -20.83
N ALA A 336 -10.52 28.98 -22.07
CA ALA A 336 -11.79 28.38 -22.48
C ALA A 336 -11.69 27.83 -23.89
N LYS A 337 -12.45 26.75 -24.18
CA LYS A 337 -12.63 26.14 -25.51
C LYS A 337 -14.11 25.89 -25.72
N ASP A 338 -14.63 26.39 -26.82
CA ASP A 338 -16.05 26.29 -27.21
C ASP A 338 -17.02 26.70 -26.08
N GLY A 339 -16.68 27.79 -25.37
CA GLY A 339 -17.45 28.32 -24.25
C GLY A 339 -17.27 27.56 -22.92
N THR A 340 -16.54 26.45 -22.91
CA THR A 340 -16.24 25.67 -21.70
C THR A 340 -14.97 26.19 -21.04
N PRO A 341 -15.00 26.70 -19.79
CA PRO A 341 -13.80 27.14 -19.09
C PRO A 341 -12.94 25.96 -18.67
N ALA A 342 -11.61 26.10 -18.73
CA ALA A 342 -10.64 25.13 -18.22
C ALA A 342 -10.68 25.07 -16.70
N ARG A 343 -11.77 24.55 -16.16
CA ARG A 343 -12.06 24.51 -14.73
C ARG A 343 -12.58 23.14 -14.31
N PHE A 344 -12.02 22.58 -13.24
CA PHE A 344 -12.50 21.34 -12.63
C PHE A 344 -12.22 21.30 -11.13
N THR A 345 -12.84 20.34 -10.43
CA THR A 345 -12.57 20.10 -9.01
C THR A 345 -11.51 19.01 -8.83
N LEU A 346 -10.58 19.24 -7.91
CA LEU A 346 -9.63 18.23 -7.42
C LEU A 346 -9.96 17.93 -5.97
N MET A 347 -10.45 16.72 -5.71
CA MET A 347 -10.73 16.19 -4.38
C MET A 347 -9.47 15.62 -3.75
N TYR A 348 -9.43 15.66 -2.41
CA TYR A 348 -8.41 14.96 -1.60
C TYR A 348 -9.01 14.58 -0.25
N PRO A 349 -8.51 13.51 0.44
CA PRO A 349 -8.96 13.15 1.78
C PRO A 349 -8.62 14.26 2.78
N ALA A 350 -9.61 14.77 3.50
CA ALA A 350 -9.47 15.97 4.35
C ALA A 350 -8.43 15.80 5.48
N GLY A 351 -8.29 14.57 6.01
CA GLY A 351 -7.31 14.25 7.07
C GLY A 351 -5.88 14.03 6.57
N ASP A 352 -5.66 13.93 5.26
CA ASP A 352 -4.34 13.67 4.66
C ASP A 352 -3.63 14.99 4.31
N SER A 353 -2.69 15.37 5.18
CA SER A 353 -1.92 16.61 5.03
C SER A 353 -1.05 16.60 3.77
N LEU A 354 -0.48 15.46 3.40
CA LEU A 354 0.38 15.31 2.23
C LEU A 354 -0.40 15.48 0.93
N ARG A 355 -1.52 14.77 0.79
CA ARG A 355 -2.38 14.92 -0.40
C ARG A 355 -2.93 16.34 -0.54
N LYS A 356 -3.26 17.00 0.57
CA LYS A 356 -3.66 18.42 0.59
C LYS A 356 -2.58 19.34 0.05
N GLU A 357 -1.34 19.21 0.52
CA GLU A 357 -0.22 20.07 0.09
C GLU A 357 0.12 19.84 -1.38
N LEU A 358 0.11 18.60 -1.85
CA LEU A 358 0.30 18.27 -3.27
C LEU A 358 -0.83 18.87 -4.14
N ALA A 359 -2.08 18.79 -3.70
CA ALA A 359 -3.22 19.38 -4.42
C ALA A 359 -3.11 20.90 -4.53
N LEU A 360 -2.67 21.58 -3.45
CA LEU A 360 -2.40 23.02 -3.46
C LEU A 360 -1.29 23.39 -4.45
N ALA A 361 -0.21 22.62 -4.51
CA ALA A 361 0.88 22.85 -5.45
C ALA A 361 0.43 22.66 -6.90
N VAL A 362 -0.32 21.57 -7.19
CA VAL A 362 -0.89 21.33 -8.54
C VAL A 362 -1.81 22.47 -8.95
N ALA A 363 -2.72 22.93 -8.08
CA ALA A 363 -3.64 24.02 -8.40
C ALA A 363 -2.90 25.34 -8.65
N SER A 364 -1.85 25.61 -7.88
CA SER A 364 -0.99 26.80 -8.05
C SER A 364 -0.27 26.78 -9.40
N ASP A 365 0.30 25.65 -9.80
CA ASP A 365 1.01 25.53 -11.08
C ASP A 365 0.05 25.55 -12.27
N ALA A 366 -1.11 24.89 -12.16
CA ALA A 366 -2.17 24.89 -13.17
C ALA A 366 -2.67 26.32 -13.48
N LYS A 367 -2.83 27.15 -12.45
CA LYS A 367 -3.25 28.56 -12.59
C LYS A 367 -2.29 29.36 -13.45
N ARG A 368 -0.99 29.08 -13.42
CA ARG A 368 0.04 29.78 -14.21
C ARG A 368 -0.09 29.54 -15.70
N VAL A 369 -0.79 28.48 -16.11
CA VAL A 369 -1.06 28.15 -17.52
C VAL A 369 -2.53 28.36 -17.90
N GLY A 370 -3.33 28.98 -16.99
CA GLY A 370 -4.72 29.33 -17.24
C GLY A 370 -5.73 28.22 -17.00
N ILE A 371 -5.38 27.23 -16.18
CA ILE A 371 -6.28 26.15 -15.73
C ILE A 371 -6.67 26.41 -14.27
N ASP A 372 -7.98 26.52 -13.99
CA ASP A 372 -8.52 26.80 -12.65
C ASP A 372 -8.94 25.49 -11.97
N ILE A 373 -8.21 25.05 -10.93
CA ILE A 373 -8.51 23.86 -10.16
C ILE A 373 -9.09 24.26 -8.81
N ARG A 374 -10.34 23.87 -8.56
CA ARG A 374 -11.02 24.05 -7.29
C ARG A 374 -10.72 22.87 -6.37
N LEU A 375 -10.23 23.15 -5.18
CA LEU A 375 -9.85 22.11 -4.21
C LEU A 375 -11.02 21.75 -3.30
N ALA A 376 -11.22 20.44 -3.06
CA ALA A 376 -12.25 19.94 -2.15
C ALA A 376 -11.64 18.87 -1.22
N GLY A 377 -11.43 19.23 0.05
CA GLY A 377 -11.07 18.28 1.11
C GLY A 377 -12.33 17.58 1.63
N LEU A 378 -12.44 16.26 1.47
CA LEU A 378 -13.64 15.47 1.75
C LEU A 378 -13.27 14.17 2.46
N ASP A 379 -14.22 13.56 3.16
CA ASP A 379 -14.09 12.19 3.66
C ASP A 379 -14.30 11.18 2.53
N TRP A 380 -13.79 9.95 2.68
CA TRP A 380 -13.86 8.93 1.64
C TRP A 380 -15.28 8.61 1.19
N ASP A 381 -16.25 8.56 2.09
CA ASP A 381 -17.66 8.32 1.78
C ASP A 381 -18.26 9.40 0.85
N ALA A 382 -17.74 10.63 0.92
CA ALA A 382 -18.14 11.72 0.04
C ALA A 382 -17.31 11.77 -1.26
N ILE A 383 -16.12 11.21 -1.28
CA ILE A 383 -15.23 11.10 -2.45
C ILE A 383 -15.72 10.01 -3.41
N GLU A 384 -15.97 8.81 -2.90
CA GLU A 384 -16.21 7.62 -3.72
C GLU A 384 -17.32 7.80 -4.78
N PRO A 385 -18.52 8.32 -4.46
CA PRO A 385 -19.56 8.51 -5.46
C PRO A 385 -19.23 9.56 -6.52
N ARG A 386 -18.20 10.39 -6.31
CA ARG A 386 -17.80 11.48 -7.19
C ARG A 386 -16.58 11.17 -8.06
N MET A 387 -15.93 10.02 -7.91
CA MET A 387 -14.70 9.68 -8.64
C MET A 387 -14.87 9.65 -10.18
N GLY A 388 -16.08 9.45 -10.69
CA GLY A 388 -16.38 9.55 -12.13
C GLY A 388 -16.66 10.97 -12.61
N GLU A 389 -16.75 11.95 -11.72
CA GLU A 389 -17.15 13.34 -11.98
C GLU A 389 -16.02 14.34 -11.75
N ASP A 390 -15.29 14.20 -10.66
CA ASP A 390 -14.24 15.08 -10.19
C ASP A 390 -12.88 14.40 -10.20
N ALA A 391 -11.81 15.15 -10.40
CA ALA A 391 -10.45 14.65 -10.29
C ALA A 391 -10.13 14.34 -8.80
N LEU A 392 -9.25 13.37 -8.58
CA LEU A 392 -8.92 12.91 -7.23
C LEU A 392 -7.41 12.78 -7.03
N MET A 393 -6.89 13.35 -5.94
CA MET A 393 -5.53 13.12 -5.47
C MET A 393 -5.44 11.71 -4.88
N MET A 394 -4.90 10.79 -5.66
CA MET A 394 -4.79 9.38 -5.30
C MET A 394 -3.34 8.94 -5.04
N GLY A 395 -3.20 7.79 -4.45
CA GLY A 395 -1.94 7.07 -4.34
C GLY A 395 -2.16 5.59 -4.56
N TYR A 396 -1.25 4.99 -5.29
CA TYR A 396 -1.11 3.57 -5.52
C TYR A 396 0.36 3.24 -5.71
N GLY A 397 0.63 2.02 -6.06
CA GLY A 397 1.95 1.59 -6.45
C GLY A 397 2.38 0.34 -5.71
N THR A 398 2.98 -0.55 -6.46
CA THR A 398 3.53 -1.79 -5.96
C THR A 398 4.90 -2.02 -6.58
N PRO A 399 5.90 -2.44 -5.80
CA PRO A 399 7.20 -2.81 -6.33
C PRO A 399 7.23 -4.26 -6.85
N PHE A 400 6.12 -4.97 -6.73
CA PHE A 400 6.00 -6.39 -7.07
C PHE A 400 5.86 -6.59 -8.58
N ASP A 401 5.14 -7.63 -8.97
CA ASP A 401 4.79 -7.86 -10.37
C ASP A 401 3.87 -6.75 -10.87
N PRO A 402 4.06 -6.20 -12.09
CA PRO A 402 3.21 -5.14 -12.62
C PRO A 402 1.74 -5.52 -12.78
N ASP A 403 1.40 -6.81 -12.86
CA ASP A 403 0.02 -7.28 -12.84
C ASP A 403 -0.72 -6.85 -11.56
N TYR A 404 0.02 -6.72 -10.47
CA TYR A 404 -0.51 -6.18 -9.23
C TYR A 404 -0.96 -4.75 -9.41
N LEU A 405 -2.21 -4.44 -9.12
CA LEU A 405 -2.86 -3.14 -9.26
C LEU A 405 -3.00 -2.62 -10.70
N ASN A 406 -1.95 -2.70 -11.55
CA ASN A 406 -2.01 -2.07 -12.88
C ASN A 406 -3.07 -2.71 -13.78
N TYR A 407 -3.30 -4.03 -13.67
CA TYR A 407 -4.37 -4.67 -14.43
C TYR A 407 -5.74 -4.08 -14.05
N GLU A 408 -6.02 -3.94 -12.77
CA GLU A 408 -7.30 -3.44 -12.30
C GLU A 408 -7.46 -1.92 -12.49
N LEU A 409 -6.36 -1.16 -12.40
CA LEU A 409 -6.39 0.29 -12.54
C LEU A 409 -6.54 0.75 -14.00
N PHE A 410 -6.12 -0.07 -14.98
CA PHE A 410 -6.03 0.39 -16.37
C PHE A 410 -6.74 -0.49 -17.39
N HIS A 411 -7.07 -1.75 -17.07
CA HIS A 411 -7.81 -2.61 -17.99
C HIS A 411 -9.27 -2.17 -18.11
N SER A 412 -9.80 -2.16 -19.34
CA SER A 412 -11.15 -1.65 -19.68
C SER A 412 -12.29 -2.36 -18.95
N SER A 413 -12.09 -3.65 -18.55
CA SER A 413 -13.12 -4.41 -17.83
C SER A 413 -13.44 -3.85 -16.44
N PHE A 414 -12.51 -3.08 -15.84
CA PHE A 414 -12.69 -2.47 -14.51
C PHE A 414 -13.14 -1.01 -14.58
N ALA A 415 -13.37 -0.45 -15.76
CA ALA A 415 -13.66 0.97 -15.93
C ALA A 415 -14.86 1.45 -15.10
N GLY A 416 -14.58 2.22 -14.06
CA GLY A 416 -15.56 2.81 -13.16
C GLY A 416 -16.10 1.87 -12.08
N GLN A 417 -15.37 0.80 -11.73
CA GLN A 417 -15.74 -0.10 -10.64
C GLN A 417 -15.08 0.36 -9.31
N GLY A 418 -15.71 1.32 -8.64
CA GLY A 418 -15.18 1.86 -7.37
C GLY A 418 -13.78 2.44 -7.53
N PHE A 419 -12.84 1.98 -6.72
CA PHE A 419 -11.43 2.38 -6.78
C PHE A 419 -10.63 1.73 -7.90
N LEU A 420 -11.23 0.76 -8.63
CA LEU A 420 -10.62 0.11 -9.79
C LEU A 420 -10.95 0.93 -11.05
N ASN A 421 -9.94 1.29 -11.82
CA ASN A 421 -10.05 2.14 -13.02
C ASN A 421 -11.09 3.29 -12.87
N PRO A 422 -10.99 4.12 -11.80
CA PRO A 422 -12.02 5.12 -11.47
C PRO A 422 -12.11 6.21 -12.54
N GLY A 423 -11.03 6.49 -13.26
CA GLY A 423 -10.98 7.42 -14.40
C GLY A 423 -11.73 6.93 -15.63
N ARG A 424 -12.18 5.67 -15.64
CA ARG A 424 -12.88 5.00 -16.75
C ARG A 424 -12.07 4.94 -18.04
N TYR A 425 -10.77 4.75 -17.89
CA TYR A 425 -9.87 4.58 -19.03
C TYR A 425 -10.20 3.31 -19.82
N ARG A 426 -10.13 3.40 -21.14
CA ARG A 426 -10.36 2.28 -22.05
C ARG A 426 -9.45 2.42 -23.27
N ASP A 427 -8.60 1.43 -23.47
CA ASP A 427 -7.74 1.32 -24.64
C ASP A 427 -7.45 -0.15 -24.95
N PRO A 428 -7.86 -0.68 -26.13
CA PRO A 428 -7.67 -2.09 -26.47
C PRO A 428 -6.19 -2.51 -26.58
N GLU A 429 -5.27 -1.58 -26.85
CA GLU A 429 -3.84 -1.88 -26.90
C GLU A 429 -3.27 -2.03 -25.48
N VAL A 430 -3.73 -1.22 -24.53
CA VAL A 430 -3.40 -1.37 -23.11
C VAL A 430 -3.97 -2.68 -22.57
N ASP A 431 -5.23 -3.00 -22.88
CA ASP A 431 -5.85 -4.26 -22.46
C ASP A 431 -5.00 -5.44 -22.94
N ARG A 432 -4.65 -5.49 -24.24
CA ARG A 432 -3.81 -6.55 -24.81
C ARG A 432 -2.42 -6.61 -24.19
N ALA A 433 -1.79 -5.48 -23.92
CA ALA A 433 -0.47 -5.44 -23.27
C ALA A 433 -0.52 -6.02 -21.86
N LEU A 434 -1.53 -5.63 -21.07
CA LEU A 434 -1.74 -6.15 -19.72
C LEU A 434 -2.06 -7.66 -19.73
N GLU A 435 -2.92 -8.12 -20.65
CA GLU A 435 -3.25 -9.53 -20.83
C GLU A 435 -2.00 -10.35 -21.25
N THR A 436 -1.23 -9.86 -22.24
CA THR A 436 0.04 -10.51 -22.65
C THR A 436 1.01 -10.59 -21.48
N GLY A 437 1.15 -9.51 -20.71
CA GLY A 437 2.05 -9.45 -19.55
C GLY A 437 1.72 -10.46 -18.46
N ARG A 438 0.44 -10.79 -18.26
CA ARG A 438 0.00 -11.76 -17.25
C ARG A 438 -0.02 -13.21 -17.72
N GLU A 439 -0.23 -13.47 -19.01
CA GLU A 439 -0.44 -14.82 -19.54
C GLU A 439 0.84 -15.51 -20.01
N THR A 440 1.88 -14.75 -20.37
CA THR A 440 3.16 -15.37 -20.79
C THR A 440 4.12 -15.56 -19.63
N SER A 441 4.81 -16.71 -19.60
CA SER A 441 5.90 -16.97 -18.64
C SER A 441 7.27 -16.49 -19.13
N ASP A 442 7.41 -16.08 -20.41
CA ASP A 442 8.67 -15.54 -20.93
C ASP A 442 8.94 -14.15 -20.36
N PRO A 443 10.01 -13.97 -19.52
CA PRO A 443 10.29 -12.68 -18.87
C PRO A 443 10.52 -11.54 -19.86
N ALA A 444 11.13 -11.83 -21.03
CA ALA A 444 11.40 -10.79 -22.02
C ALA A 444 10.12 -10.36 -22.75
N ALA A 445 9.19 -11.26 -23.02
CA ALA A 445 7.90 -10.93 -23.58
C ALA A 445 7.04 -10.15 -22.58
N ARG A 446 7.06 -10.53 -21.29
CA ARG A 446 6.41 -9.79 -20.21
C ARG A 446 6.94 -8.37 -20.12
N LYS A 447 8.28 -8.20 -20.11
CA LYS A 447 8.90 -6.87 -20.02
C LYS A 447 8.48 -5.98 -21.19
N ARG A 448 8.47 -6.51 -22.43
CA ARG A 448 8.01 -5.75 -23.61
C ARG A 448 6.55 -5.32 -23.48
N ALA A 449 5.68 -6.21 -23.05
CA ALA A 449 4.26 -5.92 -22.87
C ALA A 449 4.03 -4.81 -21.82
N TYR A 450 4.74 -4.88 -20.68
CA TYR A 450 4.64 -3.84 -19.65
C TYR A 450 5.34 -2.53 -20.04
N ASP A 451 6.35 -2.54 -20.93
CA ASP A 451 6.92 -1.33 -21.49
C ASP A 451 5.93 -0.63 -22.44
N GLU A 452 5.25 -1.39 -23.29
CA GLU A 452 4.17 -0.90 -24.17
C GLU A 452 3.03 -0.28 -23.34
N PHE A 453 2.57 -0.98 -22.31
CA PHE A 453 1.58 -0.47 -21.36
C PHE A 453 1.99 0.89 -20.76
N GLN A 454 3.19 0.96 -20.17
CA GLN A 454 3.67 2.18 -19.51
C GLN A 454 3.81 3.35 -20.49
N GLN A 455 4.32 3.09 -21.70
CA GLN A 455 4.42 4.12 -22.74
C GLN A 455 3.04 4.66 -23.11
N ARG A 456 2.07 3.79 -23.36
CA ARG A 456 0.72 4.18 -23.75
C ARG A 456 0.01 5.01 -22.66
N ILE A 457 0.09 4.58 -21.41
CA ILE A 457 -0.47 5.33 -20.27
C ILE A 457 0.15 6.72 -20.16
N SER A 458 1.45 6.85 -20.43
CA SER A 458 2.16 8.14 -20.44
C SER A 458 1.71 9.01 -21.60
N ASP A 459 1.62 8.44 -22.82
CA ASP A 459 1.20 9.18 -24.03
C ASP A 459 -0.24 9.71 -23.91
N ASP A 460 -1.12 8.94 -23.30
CA ASP A 460 -2.50 9.32 -23.05
C ASP A 460 -2.67 10.21 -21.82
N ALA A 461 -1.59 10.43 -21.06
CA ALA A 461 -1.60 11.21 -19.82
C ALA A 461 -2.80 10.85 -18.93
N VAL A 462 -3.05 9.56 -18.74
CA VAL A 462 -4.22 9.02 -18.04
C VAL A 462 -4.29 9.54 -16.61
N TRP A 463 -3.11 9.68 -15.99
CA TRP A 463 -2.90 10.29 -14.69
C TRP A 463 -1.85 11.39 -14.77
N LEU A 464 -1.94 12.38 -13.89
CA LEU A 464 -0.84 13.29 -13.60
C LEU A 464 -0.03 12.71 -12.43
N TYR A 465 0.98 11.88 -12.72
CA TYR A 465 1.91 11.39 -11.71
C TYR A 465 2.75 12.54 -11.17
N LEU A 466 2.93 12.61 -9.85
CA LEU A 466 3.61 13.71 -9.18
C LEU A 466 4.92 13.28 -8.53
N VAL A 467 4.83 12.39 -7.55
CA VAL A 467 5.98 11.95 -6.75
C VAL A 467 5.85 10.47 -6.38
N TYR A 468 6.99 9.78 -6.28
CA TYR A 468 7.13 8.55 -5.49
C TYR A 468 7.58 8.94 -4.09
N LEU A 469 6.96 8.34 -3.08
CA LEU A 469 7.28 8.61 -1.67
C LEU A 469 8.40 7.72 -1.18
N LYS A 470 9.06 8.14 -0.09
CA LYS A 470 9.63 7.22 0.88
C LYS A 470 8.69 7.18 2.08
N HIS A 471 8.43 6.00 2.61
CA HIS A 471 7.78 5.91 3.90
C HIS A 471 8.79 6.24 5.00
N THR A 472 8.36 6.99 5.98
CA THR A 472 9.23 7.51 7.03
C THR A 472 8.74 7.07 8.39
N TYR A 473 9.62 6.44 9.16
CA TYR A 473 9.33 5.87 10.46
C TYR A 473 10.20 6.51 11.53
N VAL A 474 9.62 6.79 12.68
CA VAL A 474 10.35 7.15 13.90
C VAL A 474 10.30 5.96 14.84
N VAL A 475 11.45 5.50 15.28
CA VAL A 475 11.60 4.40 16.24
C VAL A 475 12.27 4.92 17.49
N ARG A 476 11.71 4.64 18.66
CA ARG A 476 12.23 5.00 19.97
C ARG A 476 12.98 3.83 20.57
N GLY A 477 14.12 4.11 21.19
CA GLY A 477 15.01 3.10 21.78
C GLY A 477 15.86 2.39 20.73
N ASP A 478 16.73 1.53 21.21
CA ASP A 478 17.66 0.79 20.38
C ASP A 478 17.13 -0.62 20.12
N TRP A 479 16.89 -0.93 18.89
CA TRP A 479 16.36 -2.22 18.44
C TRP A 479 17.27 -2.85 17.41
N SER A 480 17.55 -4.14 17.52
CA SER A 480 18.14 -4.96 16.47
C SER A 480 17.05 -5.73 15.71
N GLY A 481 17.36 -6.20 14.50
CA GLY A 481 16.42 -6.96 13.68
C GLY A 481 15.41 -6.15 12.91
N LEU A 482 15.45 -4.80 12.99
CA LEU A 482 14.71 -3.92 12.09
C LEU A 482 15.30 -4.05 10.69
N THR A 483 14.44 -4.24 9.72
CA THR A 483 14.86 -4.29 8.32
C THR A 483 13.96 -3.39 7.49
N VAL A 484 14.58 -2.44 6.80
CA VAL A 484 13.92 -1.58 5.83
C VAL A 484 14.00 -2.26 4.47
N GLY A 485 12.87 -2.47 3.84
CA GLY A 485 12.75 -2.99 2.48
C GLY A 485 12.14 -1.99 1.52
N VAL A 486 11.89 -2.41 0.29
CA VAL A 486 11.07 -1.63 -0.66
C VAL A 486 9.60 -1.91 -0.35
N GLU A 487 8.81 -0.85 -0.18
CA GLU A 487 7.43 -0.97 0.28
C GLU A 487 6.42 -0.62 -0.83
N PRO A 488 5.26 -1.29 -0.87
CA PRO A 488 4.12 -0.89 -1.68
C PRO A 488 3.39 0.31 -1.05
N HIS A 489 2.35 0.78 -1.73
CA HIS A 489 1.34 1.63 -1.12
C HIS A 489 0.49 0.77 -0.18
N GLU A 490 0.66 0.91 1.12
CA GLU A 490 0.05 0.01 2.10
C GLU A 490 -0.98 0.66 3.01
N HIS A 491 -1.95 -0.18 3.39
CA HIS A 491 -2.94 0.13 4.43
C HIS A 491 -2.88 -0.86 5.61
N ALA A 492 -1.88 -1.76 5.67
CA ALA A 492 -1.72 -2.82 6.67
C ALA A 492 -0.35 -2.79 7.36
N THR A 493 -0.09 -3.76 8.23
CA THR A 493 1.17 -3.92 8.99
C THR A 493 2.32 -4.51 8.16
N GLY A 494 2.48 -4.00 6.91
CA GLY A 494 3.64 -4.30 6.08
C GLY A 494 4.87 -3.45 6.42
N GLY A 495 5.80 -3.37 5.50
CA GLY A 495 6.97 -2.53 5.60
C GLY A 495 7.81 -2.81 6.86
N LEU A 496 8.33 -1.73 7.45
CA LEU A 496 9.15 -1.83 8.67
C LEU A 496 8.39 -2.55 9.80
N PHE A 497 7.10 -2.30 9.95
CA PHE A 497 6.29 -2.89 11.03
C PHE A 497 6.04 -4.39 10.84
N GLY A 498 6.03 -4.88 9.62
CA GLY A 498 5.97 -6.31 9.30
C GLY A 498 7.17 -7.10 9.83
N THR A 499 8.29 -6.42 10.10
CA THR A 499 9.51 -7.05 10.63
C THR A 499 9.54 -7.17 12.16
N VAL A 500 8.50 -6.71 12.88
CA VAL A 500 8.47 -6.66 14.35
C VAL A 500 8.69 -8.02 15.03
N ALA A 501 8.39 -9.11 14.33
CA ALA A 501 8.68 -10.46 14.81
C ALA A 501 10.19 -10.73 14.99
N ASN A 502 11.03 -9.97 14.29
CA ASN A 502 12.50 -10.09 14.35
C ASN A 502 13.14 -9.07 15.31
N TRP A 503 12.35 -8.11 15.81
CA TRP A 503 12.88 -7.06 16.67
C TRP A 503 13.33 -7.62 18.01
N LYS A 504 14.48 -7.14 18.46
CA LYS A 504 15.02 -7.45 19.78
C LYS A 504 15.57 -6.15 20.37
N PRO A 505 15.37 -5.88 21.67
CA PRO A 505 16.07 -4.80 22.33
C PRO A 505 17.58 -4.95 22.09
N ALA A 506 18.25 -3.87 21.76
CA ALA A 506 19.72 -3.88 21.69
C ALA A 506 20.30 -4.12 23.09
N PRO A 507 21.43 -4.81 23.20
CA PRO A 507 22.05 -5.15 24.48
C PRO A 507 22.54 -3.93 25.27
#